data_2450a2b26dd683f83493a7006f9921ad
#
_entry.id   2450a2b26dd683f83493a7006f9921ad
#
_cell.length_a   1.000
_cell.length_b   1.000
_cell.length_c   1.000
_cell.angle_alpha   90.00
_cell.angle_beta   90.00
_cell.angle_gamma   90.00
#
_symmetry.space_group_name_H-M   'P 1'
#
loop_
_entity.id
_entity.type
_entity.pdbx_description
1 polymer ?
#
loop_
_entity_poly.entity_id
_entity_poly.type
_entity_poly.pdbx_seq_one_letter_code
_entity_poly.pdbx_strand_id
1 'polypeptide(L)'
;FRWWRHVPAVGVAVVAVTGIGLFVRPWVLIDHSTTDAGVAKNVETIQESLNLPVDGSRGYAEQSLRWVAWYVGWPLLLAAFVAAVYLTWRVLRGRDPRWPPFLLVYLCSTVLVLLRPGITPDHPWADRRLVVEVVPCVVLLATWTVATVARKLATRRVLASGVVVVAVAAFVLPMVVALTPIAAQRTELGEPAASADVCDALRPNDTVILIDAQWMPVIRQQCRLPVAQLLRPSPIAVNQVVSSIRAAGRDPVIAGSQSDSPVPLGLGASTVIDLTTREDQKQLVNRPTGTDELFLRFWLARV
;
A
#
# COMPACT_ATOMS: atom_id res chain seq x y z
N PHE A 1 28.22 -36.25 -14.48
CA PHE A 1 26.79 -36.16 -14.11
C PHE A 1 25.99 -35.54 -15.27
N ARG A 2 25.26 -36.35 -16.02
CA ARG A 2 24.55 -35.98 -17.26
C ARG A 2 23.39 -34.98 -17.05
N TRP A 3 22.80 -34.92 -15.87
CA TRP A 3 21.65 -34.09 -15.52
C TRP A 3 21.97 -32.59 -15.40
N TRP A 4 23.22 -32.19 -15.13
CA TRP A 4 23.64 -30.76 -15.11
C TRP A 4 23.33 -30.01 -16.42
N ARG A 5 23.24 -30.74 -17.53
CA ARG A 5 22.90 -30.17 -18.85
C ARG A 5 21.49 -29.61 -18.90
N HIS A 6 20.59 -30.09 -18.04
CA HIS A 6 19.18 -29.68 -17.97
C HIS A 6 18.91 -28.56 -16.97
N VAL A 7 19.84 -28.27 -16.04
CA VAL A 7 19.68 -27.23 -15.02
C VAL A 7 19.29 -25.85 -15.60
N PRO A 8 19.92 -25.36 -16.71
CA PRO A 8 19.51 -24.08 -17.28
C PRO A 8 18.08 -24.10 -17.84
N ALA A 9 17.67 -25.20 -18.47
CA ALA A 9 16.31 -25.32 -19.00
C ALA A 9 15.27 -25.38 -17.88
N VAL A 10 15.55 -26.12 -16.81
CA VAL A 10 14.69 -26.21 -15.64
C VAL A 10 14.57 -24.84 -14.96
N GLY A 11 15.67 -24.14 -14.73
CA GLY A 11 15.65 -22.81 -14.12
C GLY A 11 14.85 -21.79 -14.95
N VAL A 12 15.01 -21.81 -16.27
CA VAL A 12 14.19 -20.99 -17.19
C VAL A 12 12.71 -21.37 -17.11
N ALA A 13 12.41 -22.66 -17.11
CA ALA A 13 11.03 -23.13 -17.01
C ALA A 13 10.37 -22.68 -15.70
N VAL A 14 11.10 -22.76 -14.56
CA VAL A 14 10.61 -22.29 -13.25
C VAL A 14 10.28 -20.79 -13.32
N VAL A 15 11.19 -19.96 -13.80
CA VAL A 15 10.95 -18.50 -13.89
C VAL A 15 9.79 -18.18 -14.83
N ALA A 16 9.72 -18.86 -15.98
CA ALA A 16 8.66 -18.66 -16.96
C ALA A 16 7.29 -19.08 -16.41
N VAL A 17 7.20 -20.27 -15.81
CA VAL A 17 5.95 -20.79 -15.22
C VAL A 17 5.50 -19.90 -14.06
N THR A 18 6.43 -19.44 -13.21
CA THR A 18 6.11 -18.51 -12.10
C THR A 18 5.53 -17.19 -12.64
N GLY A 19 6.19 -16.57 -13.63
CA GLY A 19 5.69 -15.31 -14.21
C GLY A 19 4.35 -15.46 -14.91
N ILE A 20 4.15 -16.53 -15.68
CA ILE A 20 2.87 -16.86 -16.32
C ILE A 20 1.81 -17.17 -15.26
N GLY A 21 2.16 -17.90 -14.21
CA GLY A 21 1.26 -18.22 -13.10
C GLY A 21 0.78 -16.95 -12.39
N LEU A 22 1.66 -16.02 -12.07
CA LEU A 22 1.30 -14.71 -11.50
C LEU A 22 0.37 -13.91 -12.43
N PHE A 23 0.61 -13.97 -13.74
CA PHE A 23 -0.23 -13.30 -14.74
C PHE A 23 -1.62 -13.91 -14.81
N VAL A 24 -1.74 -15.23 -14.82
CA VAL A 24 -3.01 -15.98 -14.96
C VAL A 24 -3.80 -16.03 -13.63
N ARG A 25 -3.14 -15.85 -12.50
CA ARG A 25 -3.69 -16.00 -11.15
C ARG A 25 -5.06 -15.32 -10.95
N PRO A 26 -5.32 -14.06 -11.41
CA PRO A 26 -6.60 -13.40 -11.22
C PRO A 26 -7.81 -14.08 -11.88
N TRP A 27 -7.59 -14.97 -12.84
CA TRP A 27 -8.67 -15.68 -13.53
C TRP A 27 -8.96 -17.06 -12.94
N VAL A 28 -8.04 -17.60 -12.12
CA VAL A 28 -8.15 -18.97 -11.59
C VAL A 28 -8.20 -19.03 -10.08
N LEU A 29 -7.87 -17.95 -9.39
CA LEU A 29 -7.84 -17.90 -7.93
C LEU A 29 -8.61 -16.69 -7.41
N ILE A 30 -9.24 -16.90 -6.26
CA ILE A 30 -9.83 -15.85 -5.43
C ILE A 30 -9.17 -15.96 -4.06
N ASP A 31 -8.50 -14.91 -3.62
CA ASP A 31 -7.80 -14.91 -2.34
C ASP A 31 -8.73 -14.51 -1.19
N HIS A 32 -8.82 -15.36 -0.17
CA HIS A 32 -9.57 -15.16 1.06
C HIS A 32 -8.62 -15.23 2.27
N SER A 33 -7.51 -14.52 2.21
CA SER A 33 -6.46 -14.57 3.22
C SER A 33 -6.64 -13.58 4.37
N THR A 34 -7.65 -12.71 4.32
CA THR A 34 -7.91 -11.72 5.37
C THR A 34 -8.53 -12.41 6.59
N THR A 35 -7.80 -12.41 7.70
CA THR A 35 -8.23 -13.03 8.97
C THR A 35 -8.42 -12.02 10.11
N ASP A 36 -7.86 -10.82 9.98
CA ASP A 36 -8.03 -9.74 10.95
C ASP A 36 -9.38 -9.05 10.78
N ALA A 37 -10.15 -8.97 11.85
CA ALA A 37 -11.50 -8.40 11.83
C ALA A 37 -11.54 -6.90 11.48
N GLY A 38 -10.51 -6.14 11.85
CA GLY A 38 -10.41 -4.72 11.50
C GLY A 38 -10.12 -4.53 10.02
N VAL A 39 -9.22 -5.34 9.46
CA VAL A 39 -8.93 -5.35 8.02
C VAL A 39 -10.15 -5.79 7.23
N ALA A 40 -10.84 -6.86 7.67
CA ALA A 40 -12.07 -7.34 7.02
C ALA A 40 -13.14 -6.25 6.97
N LYS A 41 -13.37 -5.53 8.06
CA LYS A 41 -14.34 -4.42 8.09
C LYS A 41 -13.95 -3.27 7.17
N ASN A 42 -12.67 -2.94 7.09
CA ASN A 42 -12.18 -1.92 6.14
C ASN A 42 -12.41 -2.35 4.68
N VAL A 43 -12.10 -3.60 4.36
CA VAL A 43 -12.34 -4.16 3.01
C VAL A 43 -13.84 -4.12 2.66
N GLU A 44 -14.74 -4.54 3.57
CA GLU A 44 -16.18 -4.46 3.39
C GLU A 44 -16.63 -3.03 3.09
N THR A 45 -16.18 -2.06 3.87
CA THR A 45 -16.53 -0.64 3.68
C THR A 45 -16.11 -0.11 2.30
N ILE A 46 -14.90 -0.49 1.83
CA ILE A 46 -14.44 -0.11 0.50
C ILE A 46 -15.23 -0.85 -0.60
N GLN A 47 -15.56 -2.12 -0.40
CA GLN A 47 -16.39 -2.87 -1.34
C GLN A 47 -17.78 -2.24 -1.49
N GLU A 48 -18.39 -1.85 -0.36
CA GLU A 48 -19.68 -1.13 -0.36
C GLU A 48 -19.61 0.19 -1.15
N SER A 49 -18.58 1.00 -0.89
CA SER A 49 -18.37 2.29 -1.60
C SER A 49 -18.14 2.13 -3.10
N LEU A 50 -17.52 1.01 -3.51
CA LEU A 50 -17.25 0.68 -4.92
C LEU A 50 -18.36 -0.13 -5.59
N ASN A 51 -19.47 -0.41 -4.89
CA ASN A 51 -20.55 -1.30 -5.35
C ASN A 51 -20.06 -2.70 -5.77
N LEU A 52 -19.06 -3.24 -5.06
CA LEU A 52 -18.56 -4.58 -5.24
C LEU A 52 -19.31 -5.58 -4.32
N PRO A 53 -19.30 -6.88 -4.64
CA PRO A 53 -19.79 -7.90 -3.70
C PRO A 53 -19.06 -7.80 -2.36
N VAL A 54 -19.81 -7.71 -1.26
CA VAL A 54 -19.26 -7.54 0.09
C VAL A 54 -18.77 -8.89 0.62
N ASP A 55 -17.47 -8.97 0.84
CA ASP A 55 -16.79 -10.12 1.42
C ASP A 55 -15.48 -9.65 2.10
N GLY A 56 -15.55 -9.42 3.41
CA GLY A 56 -14.40 -8.95 4.21
C GLY A 56 -13.24 -9.92 4.27
N SER A 57 -13.43 -11.19 3.91
CA SER A 57 -12.35 -12.18 3.87
C SER A 57 -11.41 -12.02 2.66
N ARG A 58 -11.81 -11.23 1.64
CA ARG A 58 -11.04 -11.01 0.42
C ARG A 58 -9.73 -10.28 0.68
N GLY A 59 -8.61 -10.90 0.31
CA GLY A 59 -7.26 -10.31 0.38
C GLY A 59 -6.77 -9.71 -0.95
N TYR A 60 -7.42 -10.02 -2.07
CA TYR A 60 -7.08 -9.56 -3.42
C TYR A 60 -5.62 -9.80 -3.84
N ALA A 61 -4.88 -10.67 -3.14
CA ALA A 61 -3.48 -10.94 -3.44
C ALA A 61 -3.26 -11.54 -4.85
N GLU A 62 -4.31 -12.14 -5.44
CA GLU A 62 -4.27 -12.59 -6.83
C GLU A 62 -4.09 -11.45 -7.83
N GLN A 63 -4.43 -10.21 -7.47
CA GLN A 63 -4.30 -9.02 -8.32
C GLN A 63 -2.90 -8.36 -8.26
N SER A 64 -2.01 -8.84 -7.41
CA SER A 64 -0.73 -8.18 -7.09
C SER A 64 0.11 -7.78 -8.31
N LEU A 65 0.18 -8.63 -9.35
CA LEU A 65 0.89 -8.29 -10.59
C LEU A 65 0.17 -7.20 -11.39
N ARG A 66 -1.17 -7.15 -11.36
CA ARG A 66 -1.94 -6.05 -11.96
C ARG A 66 -1.73 -4.74 -11.21
N TRP A 67 -1.60 -4.79 -9.87
CA TRP A 67 -1.26 -3.62 -9.07
C TRP A 67 0.06 -3.01 -9.54
N VAL A 68 1.09 -3.83 -9.74
CA VAL A 68 2.35 -3.33 -10.30
C VAL A 68 2.14 -2.73 -11.70
N ALA A 69 1.33 -3.39 -12.55
CA ALA A 69 1.04 -2.89 -13.88
C ALA A 69 0.33 -1.53 -13.91
N TRP A 70 -0.45 -1.19 -12.88
CA TRP A 70 -1.07 0.13 -12.77
C TRP A 70 -0.06 1.27 -12.67
N TYR A 71 1.09 1.01 -12.03
CA TYR A 71 2.14 2.01 -11.79
C TYR A 71 3.20 2.03 -12.89
N VAL A 72 3.64 0.86 -13.36
CA VAL A 72 4.78 0.79 -14.30
C VAL A 72 4.38 0.43 -15.74
N GLY A 73 3.16 -0.03 -15.95
CA GLY A 73 2.66 -0.46 -17.25
C GLY A 73 3.11 -1.86 -17.67
N TRP A 74 2.31 -2.51 -18.50
CA TRP A 74 2.59 -3.85 -19.03
C TRP A 74 3.85 -3.94 -19.90
N PRO A 75 4.20 -2.94 -20.76
CA PRO A 75 5.41 -3.03 -21.57
C PRO A 75 6.69 -3.17 -20.74
N LEU A 76 6.77 -2.46 -19.60
CA LEU A 76 7.92 -2.54 -18.70
C LEU A 76 7.97 -3.88 -17.99
N LEU A 77 6.84 -4.40 -17.51
CA LEU A 77 6.74 -5.74 -16.93
C LEU A 77 7.17 -6.83 -17.90
N LEU A 78 6.73 -6.76 -19.16
CA LEU A 78 7.12 -7.74 -20.18
C LEU A 78 8.63 -7.70 -20.47
N ALA A 79 9.21 -6.50 -20.58
CA ALA A 79 10.66 -6.35 -20.77
C ALA A 79 11.46 -6.92 -19.59
N ALA A 80 10.98 -6.69 -18.35
CA ALA A 80 11.58 -7.23 -17.14
C ALA A 80 11.48 -8.77 -17.10
N PHE A 81 10.33 -9.32 -17.47
CA PHE A 81 10.12 -10.77 -17.53
C PHE A 81 11.07 -11.42 -18.54
N VAL A 82 11.21 -10.85 -19.74
CA VAL A 82 12.18 -11.32 -20.74
C VAL A 82 13.61 -11.28 -20.20
N ALA A 83 13.98 -10.21 -19.48
CA ALA A 83 15.29 -10.14 -18.82
C ALA A 83 15.48 -11.23 -17.78
N ALA A 84 14.50 -11.44 -16.90
CA ALA A 84 14.56 -12.44 -15.85
C ALA A 84 14.80 -13.85 -16.42
N VAL A 85 14.02 -14.23 -17.43
CA VAL A 85 14.15 -15.52 -18.14
C VAL A 85 15.53 -15.64 -18.79
N TYR A 86 15.96 -14.63 -19.55
CA TYR A 86 17.21 -14.68 -20.30
C TYR A 86 18.44 -14.62 -19.39
N LEU A 87 18.44 -13.81 -18.36
CA LEU A 87 19.52 -13.74 -17.37
C LEU A 87 19.64 -15.03 -16.58
N THR A 88 18.53 -15.63 -16.17
CA THR A 88 18.52 -16.93 -15.51
C THR A 88 19.23 -17.99 -16.39
N TRP A 89 18.89 -18.02 -17.67
CA TRP A 89 19.55 -18.93 -18.60
C TRP A 89 21.06 -18.67 -18.73
N ARG A 90 21.49 -17.40 -18.82
CA ARG A 90 22.92 -17.04 -18.94
C ARG A 90 23.70 -17.38 -17.69
N VAL A 91 23.14 -17.05 -16.52
CA VAL A 91 23.75 -17.33 -15.22
C VAL A 91 23.95 -18.82 -15.01
N LEU A 92 22.91 -19.62 -15.24
CA LEU A 92 22.97 -21.07 -15.08
C LEU A 92 23.88 -21.76 -16.12
N ARG A 93 24.27 -21.06 -17.19
CA ARG A 93 25.32 -21.47 -18.13
C ARG A 93 26.72 -20.93 -17.78
N GLY A 94 26.89 -20.28 -16.63
CA GLY A 94 28.14 -19.70 -16.19
C GLY A 94 28.63 -18.49 -17.00
N ARG A 95 27.75 -17.84 -17.79
CA ARG A 95 28.15 -16.76 -18.68
C ARG A 95 28.14 -15.37 -18.04
N ASP A 96 27.46 -15.21 -16.91
CA ASP A 96 27.28 -13.91 -16.22
C ASP A 96 27.39 -14.06 -14.69
N PRO A 97 28.59 -14.23 -14.14
CA PRO A 97 28.79 -14.52 -12.71
C PRO A 97 28.46 -13.34 -11.78
N ARG A 98 28.13 -12.17 -12.30
CA ARG A 98 27.78 -10.98 -11.51
C ARG A 98 26.29 -10.92 -11.15
N TRP A 99 25.42 -11.65 -11.85
CA TRP A 99 23.97 -11.59 -11.68
C TRP A 99 23.36 -12.55 -10.65
N PRO A 100 23.99 -13.67 -10.23
CA PRO A 100 23.39 -14.59 -9.29
C PRO A 100 22.89 -13.93 -8.00
N PRO A 101 23.64 -13.05 -7.31
CA PRO A 101 23.19 -12.42 -6.07
C PRO A 101 21.92 -11.58 -6.31
N PHE A 102 21.89 -10.81 -7.39
CA PHE A 102 20.72 -10.00 -7.74
C PHE A 102 19.49 -10.87 -8.04
N LEU A 103 19.65 -11.88 -8.92
CA LEU A 103 18.55 -12.76 -9.29
C LEU A 103 18.03 -13.56 -8.09
N LEU A 104 18.93 -14.02 -7.21
CA LEU A 104 18.54 -14.78 -6.04
C LEU A 104 17.75 -13.91 -5.03
N VAL A 105 18.27 -12.74 -4.71
CA VAL A 105 17.65 -11.86 -3.70
C VAL A 105 16.41 -11.18 -4.25
N TYR A 106 16.58 -10.38 -5.31
CA TYR A 106 15.49 -9.52 -5.80
C TYR A 106 14.40 -10.27 -6.54
N LEU A 107 14.73 -11.29 -7.33
CA LEU A 107 13.71 -12.05 -8.04
C LEU A 107 12.91 -12.93 -7.08
N CYS A 108 13.57 -13.57 -6.10
CA CYS A 108 12.86 -14.35 -5.09
C CYS A 108 11.98 -13.48 -4.20
N SER A 109 12.50 -12.33 -3.70
CA SER A 109 11.70 -11.43 -2.87
C SER A 109 10.53 -10.82 -3.64
N THR A 110 10.73 -10.43 -4.91
CA THR A 110 9.67 -9.98 -5.81
C THR A 110 8.56 -11.01 -5.94
N VAL A 111 8.93 -12.27 -6.19
CA VAL A 111 7.95 -13.37 -6.31
C VAL A 111 7.20 -13.57 -4.99
N LEU A 112 7.91 -13.56 -3.85
CA LEU A 112 7.28 -13.73 -2.53
C LEU A 112 6.30 -12.58 -2.23
N VAL A 113 6.68 -11.34 -2.48
CA VAL A 113 5.80 -10.17 -2.28
C VAL A 113 4.59 -10.22 -3.21
N LEU A 114 4.74 -10.63 -4.46
CA LEU A 114 3.62 -10.78 -5.39
C LEU A 114 2.71 -11.96 -5.04
N LEU A 115 3.25 -13.05 -4.51
CA LEU A 115 2.43 -14.19 -4.06
C LEU A 115 1.65 -13.87 -2.79
N ARG A 116 2.24 -13.14 -1.85
CA ARG A 116 1.64 -12.79 -0.56
C ARG A 116 2.05 -11.38 -0.13
N PRO A 117 1.36 -10.33 -0.60
CA PRO A 117 1.72 -8.95 -0.28
C PRO A 117 1.71 -8.65 1.23
N GLY A 118 0.86 -9.33 2.01
CA GLY A 118 0.78 -9.18 3.47
C GLY A 118 0.43 -7.76 3.90
N ILE A 119 -0.45 -7.12 3.15
CA ILE A 119 -0.94 -5.76 3.39
C ILE A 119 -2.43 -5.70 3.05
N THR A 120 -3.17 -4.76 3.63
CA THR A 120 -4.53 -4.45 3.23
C THR A 120 -4.57 -4.10 1.73
N PRO A 121 -5.55 -4.60 0.98
CA PRO A 121 -5.57 -4.47 -0.49
C PRO A 121 -5.97 -3.10 -1.01
N ASP A 122 -6.21 -2.14 -0.13
CA ASP A 122 -6.62 -0.78 -0.47
C ASP A 122 -5.48 0.01 -1.14
N HIS A 123 -5.69 0.43 -2.37
CA HIS A 123 -4.79 1.33 -3.07
C HIS A 123 -5.19 2.81 -2.84
N PRO A 124 -4.21 3.71 -2.66
CA PRO A 124 -2.75 3.53 -2.92
C PRO A 124 -1.95 2.90 -1.76
N TRP A 125 -2.54 2.64 -0.60
CA TRP A 125 -1.81 2.14 0.57
C TRP A 125 -1.05 0.83 0.32
N ALA A 126 -1.64 -0.11 -0.42
CA ALA A 126 -1.00 -1.39 -0.76
C ALA A 126 0.29 -1.24 -1.56
N ASP A 127 0.44 -0.12 -2.28
CA ASP A 127 1.57 0.18 -3.15
C ASP A 127 2.92 0.23 -2.41
N ARG A 128 2.96 0.67 -1.17
CA ARG A 128 4.20 0.74 -0.36
C ARG A 128 4.96 -0.59 -0.26
N ARG A 129 4.29 -1.73 -0.40
CA ARG A 129 4.95 -3.04 -0.45
C ARG A 129 5.61 -3.30 -1.79
N LEU A 130 5.05 -2.73 -2.85
CA LEU A 130 5.51 -2.95 -4.22
C LEU A 130 6.66 -2.00 -4.59
N VAL A 131 6.60 -0.76 -4.11
CA VAL A 131 7.57 0.29 -4.46
C VAL A 131 8.97 -0.02 -3.93
N VAL A 132 9.10 -0.66 -2.78
CA VAL A 132 10.41 -0.90 -2.13
C VAL A 132 11.25 -1.91 -2.88
N GLU A 133 10.67 -3.00 -3.39
CA GLU A 133 11.41 -4.11 -3.98
C GLU A 133 10.98 -4.42 -5.41
N VAL A 134 9.68 -4.55 -5.66
CA VAL A 134 9.15 -5.04 -6.92
C VAL A 134 9.41 -4.04 -8.03
N VAL A 135 9.07 -2.78 -7.83
CA VAL A 135 9.22 -1.74 -8.85
C VAL A 135 10.69 -1.50 -9.23
N PRO A 136 11.64 -1.33 -8.30
CA PRO A 136 13.05 -1.21 -8.64
C PRO A 136 13.60 -2.42 -9.38
N CYS A 137 13.24 -3.63 -8.97
CA CYS A 137 13.64 -4.87 -9.65
C CYS A 137 13.16 -4.89 -11.11
N VAL A 138 11.87 -4.60 -11.33
CA VAL A 138 11.26 -4.59 -12.66
C VAL A 138 11.88 -3.52 -13.55
N VAL A 139 12.10 -2.30 -13.04
CA VAL A 139 12.74 -1.20 -13.79
C VAL A 139 14.16 -1.56 -14.20
N LEU A 140 14.96 -2.13 -13.29
CA LEU A 140 16.33 -2.52 -13.56
C LEU A 140 16.41 -3.62 -14.63
N LEU A 141 15.56 -4.65 -14.54
CA LEU A 141 15.49 -5.73 -15.51
C LEU A 141 15.04 -5.24 -16.88
N ALA A 142 14.00 -4.39 -16.94
CA ALA A 142 13.52 -3.81 -18.19
C ALA A 142 14.58 -2.94 -18.86
N THR A 143 15.25 -2.08 -18.11
CA THR A 143 16.34 -1.23 -18.60
C THR A 143 17.51 -2.08 -19.14
N TRP A 144 17.83 -3.17 -18.44
CA TRP A 144 18.84 -4.11 -18.90
C TRP A 144 18.48 -4.75 -20.25
N THR A 145 17.19 -5.11 -20.44
CA THR A 145 16.68 -5.62 -21.72
C THR A 145 16.95 -4.63 -22.85
N VAL A 146 16.50 -3.38 -22.67
CA VAL A 146 16.66 -2.32 -23.67
C VAL A 146 18.13 -2.08 -23.97
N ALA A 147 18.98 -1.96 -22.94
CA ALA A 147 20.41 -1.76 -23.13
C ALA A 147 21.08 -2.96 -23.84
N THR A 148 20.61 -4.17 -23.61
CA THR A 148 21.14 -5.37 -24.27
C THR A 148 20.75 -5.42 -25.74
N VAL A 149 19.52 -5.07 -26.08
CA VAL A 149 19.05 -4.99 -27.47
C VAL A 149 19.77 -3.87 -28.21
N ALA A 150 19.84 -2.67 -27.61
CA ALA A 150 20.55 -1.53 -28.21
C ALA A 150 22.04 -1.84 -28.49
N ARG A 151 22.73 -2.51 -27.57
CA ARG A 151 24.14 -2.94 -27.79
C ARG A 151 24.27 -3.94 -28.92
N LYS A 152 23.34 -4.87 -29.10
CA LYS A 152 23.35 -5.80 -30.24
C LYS A 152 23.14 -5.09 -31.59
N LEU A 153 22.45 -3.95 -31.57
CA LEU A 153 22.17 -3.11 -32.74
C LEU A 153 23.18 -1.98 -32.89
N ALA A 154 24.26 -1.94 -32.13
CA ALA A 154 25.22 -0.81 -32.10
C ALA A 154 25.85 -0.50 -33.46
N THR A 155 25.99 -1.50 -34.33
CA THR A 155 26.44 -1.31 -35.72
C THR A 155 25.44 -0.54 -36.59
N ARG A 156 24.17 -0.54 -36.19
CA ARG A 156 23.07 0.16 -36.86
C ARG A 156 22.54 1.27 -35.94
N ARG A 157 23.32 2.33 -35.77
CA ARG A 157 23.07 3.39 -34.77
C ARG A 157 21.63 3.93 -34.77
N VAL A 158 21.06 4.17 -35.97
CA VAL A 158 19.67 4.67 -36.10
C VAL A 158 18.65 3.67 -35.49
N LEU A 159 18.82 2.38 -35.80
CA LEU A 159 17.95 1.35 -35.21
C LEU A 159 18.14 1.23 -33.71
N ALA A 160 19.36 1.28 -33.18
CA ALA A 160 19.66 1.24 -31.79
C ALA A 160 19.00 2.42 -31.05
N SER A 161 19.15 3.65 -31.58
CA SER A 161 18.49 4.84 -31.01
C SER A 161 16.96 4.73 -31.09
N GLY A 162 16.41 4.26 -32.20
CA GLY A 162 14.98 4.06 -32.39
C GLY A 162 14.40 3.07 -31.34
N VAL A 163 15.09 1.95 -31.08
CA VAL A 163 14.69 1.00 -30.02
C VAL A 163 14.68 1.65 -28.64
N VAL A 164 15.69 2.45 -28.31
CA VAL A 164 15.75 3.15 -27.02
C VAL A 164 14.59 4.13 -26.89
N VAL A 165 14.36 4.97 -27.91
CA VAL A 165 13.27 5.96 -27.89
C VAL A 165 11.91 5.28 -27.75
N VAL A 166 11.64 4.25 -28.54
CA VAL A 166 10.37 3.50 -28.47
C VAL A 166 10.19 2.83 -27.12
N ALA A 167 11.25 2.23 -26.56
CA ALA A 167 11.19 1.60 -25.24
C ALA A 167 10.93 2.62 -24.13
N VAL A 168 11.63 3.76 -24.15
CA VAL A 168 11.40 4.85 -23.19
C VAL A 168 9.96 5.36 -23.30
N ALA A 169 9.46 5.60 -24.50
CA ALA A 169 8.08 6.02 -24.70
C ALA A 169 7.09 4.96 -24.18
N ALA A 170 7.30 3.67 -24.49
CA ALA A 170 6.46 2.58 -24.04
C ALA A 170 6.46 2.41 -22.52
N PHE A 171 7.55 2.74 -21.83
CA PHE A 171 7.64 2.66 -20.37
C PHE A 171 7.05 3.90 -19.68
N VAL A 172 7.34 5.09 -20.20
CA VAL A 172 6.95 6.36 -19.58
C VAL A 172 5.49 6.70 -19.83
N LEU A 173 4.99 6.47 -21.07
CA LEU A 173 3.63 6.87 -21.43
C LEU A 173 2.54 6.25 -20.53
N PRO A 174 2.55 4.94 -20.18
CA PRO A 174 1.57 4.39 -19.26
C PRO A 174 1.62 5.02 -17.86
N MET A 175 2.83 5.37 -17.39
CA MET A 175 3.00 6.05 -16.08
C MET A 175 2.42 7.47 -16.13
N VAL A 176 2.69 8.23 -17.18
CA VAL A 176 2.13 9.58 -17.36
C VAL A 176 0.62 9.53 -17.44
N VAL A 177 0.05 8.60 -18.22
CA VAL A 177 -1.41 8.41 -18.32
C VAL A 177 -2.00 8.00 -16.97
N ALA A 178 -1.30 7.17 -16.19
CA ALA A 178 -1.75 6.77 -14.85
C ALA A 178 -1.71 7.93 -13.85
N LEU A 179 -0.71 8.79 -13.94
CA LEU A 179 -0.49 9.90 -13.02
C LEU A 179 -1.38 11.12 -13.33
N THR A 180 -1.71 11.36 -14.60
CA THR A 180 -2.43 12.57 -15.04
C THR A 180 -3.69 12.90 -14.23
N PRO A 181 -4.58 11.94 -13.87
CA PRO A 181 -5.80 12.25 -13.13
C PRO A 181 -5.55 12.77 -11.71
N ILE A 182 -4.41 12.42 -11.11
CA ILE A 182 -4.09 12.72 -9.71
C ILE A 182 -2.96 13.76 -9.55
N ALA A 183 -2.19 14.04 -10.60
CA ALA A 183 -0.99 14.88 -10.54
C ALA A 183 -1.22 16.32 -10.05
N ALA A 184 -2.42 16.86 -10.27
CA ALA A 184 -2.77 18.22 -9.87
C ALA A 184 -3.63 18.26 -8.59
N GLN A 185 -3.95 17.11 -8.02
CA GLN A 185 -4.80 17.04 -6.83
C GLN A 185 -3.96 17.22 -5.57
N ARG A 186 -4.54 17.93 -4.60
CA ARG A 186 -3.93 18.11 -3.28
C ARG A 186 -4.76 17.34 -2.28
N THR A 187 -4.14 16.35 -1.64
CA THR A 187 -4.73 15.57 -0.56
C THR A 187 -4.25 16.07 0.80
N GLU A 188 -4.99 15.75 1.85
CA GLU A 188 -4.64 16.02 3.25
C GLU A 188 -4.35 17.49 3.57
N LEU A 189 -4.97 18.41 2.80
CA LEU A 189 -4.76 19.84 2.98
C LEU A 189 -5.39 20.32 4.31
N GLY A 190 -4.58 20.93 5.16
CA GLY A 190 -5.00 21.43 6.47
C GLY A 190 -4.80 20.44 7.61
N GLU A 191 -4.52 19.16 7.37
CA GLU A 191 -4.31 18.16 8.43
C GLU A 191 -3.16 18.47 9.39
N PRO A 192 -2.00 18.97 8.95
CA PRO A 192 -0.95 19.35 9.89
C PRO A 192 -1.38 20.45 10.87
N ALA A 193 -2.15 21.43 10.41
CA ALA A 193 -2.70 22.48 11.26
C ALA A 193 -3.75 21.92 12.22
N ALA A 194 -4.68 21.12 11.71
CA ALA A 194 -5.69 20.42 12.52
C ALA A 194 -5.07 19.54 13.61
N SER A 195 -3.97 18.83 13.28
CA SER A 195 -3.23 18.04 14.27
C SER A 195 -2.58 18.90 15.35
N ALA A 196 -2.12 20.11 15.03
CA ALA A 196 -1.61 21.06 16.01
C ALA A 196 -2.74 21.58 16.92
N ASP A 197 -3.90 21.91 16.34
CA ASP A 197 -5.08 22.37 17.10
C ASP A 197 -5.55 21.32 18.11
N VAL A 198 -5.47 20.01 17.77
CA VAL A 198 -5.73 18.91 18.72
C VAL A 198 -4.78 19.00 19.91
N CYS A 199 -3.48 19.17 19.65
CA CYS A 199 -2.50 19.24 20.73
C CYS A 199 -2.69 20.49 21.61
N ASP A 200 -3.04 21.63 21.02
CA ASP A 200 -3.26 22.87 21.73
C ASP A 200 -4.52 22.84 22.62
N ALA A 201 -5.52 22.03 22.23
CA ALA A 201 -6.73 21.82 23.03
C ALA A 201 -6.50 20.90 24.26
N LEU A 202 -5.41 20.14 24.27
CA LEU A 202 -5.05 19.22 25.36
C LEU A 202 -4.04 19.85 26.32
N ARG A 203 -4.11 19.45 27.59
CA ARG A 203 -3.22 19.94 28.66
C ARG A 203 -2.12 18.92 28.97
N PRO A 204 -0.95 19.34 29.48
CA PRO A 204 0.14 18.40 29.79
C PRO A 204 -0.21 17.31 30.78
N ASN A 205 -1.18 17.53 31.68
CA ASN A 205 -1.64 16.54 32.65
C ASN A 205 -2.78 15.65 32.14
N ASP A 206 -3.31 15.91 30.94
CA ASP A 206 -4.41 15.11 30.38
C ASP A 206 -3.96 13.68 30.06
N THR A 207 -4.85 12.73 30.26
CA THR A 207 -4.79 11.36 29.72
C THR A 207 -6.02 11.14 28.88
N VAL A 208 -5.82 10.86 27.60
CA VAL A 208 -6.89 10.82 26.62
C VAL A 208 -7.44 9.41 26.48
N ILE A 209 -8.76 9.27 26.60
CA ILE A 209 -9.50 8.04 26.34
C ILE A 209 -10.18 8.21 24.99
N LEU A 210 -9.70 7.51 23.97
CA LEU A 210 -10.32 7.52 22.63
C LEU A 210 -11.41 6.46 22.55
N ILE A 211 -12.56 6.84 22.02
CA ILE A 211 -13.64 5.89 21.69
C ILE A 211 -13.53 5.35 20.25
N ASP A 212 -12.62 5.88 19.46
CA ASP A 212 -12.18 5.37 18.17
C ASP A 212 -10.66 5.53 18.02
N ALA A 213 -10.06 4.89 17.02
CA ALA A 213 -8.59 4.83 16.88
C ALA A 213 -7.98 5.96 16.03
N GLN A 214 -8.79 6.79 15.37
CA GLN A 214 -8.33 7.70 14.33
C GLN A 214 -7.22 8.66 14.80
N TRP A 215 -7.40 9.27 15.95
CA TRP A 215 -6.47 10.28 16.50
C TRP A 215 -5.37 9.73 17.41
N MET A 216 -5.33 8.42 17.65
CA MET A 216 -4.36 7.82 18.56
C MET A 216 -2.89 8.13 18.18
N PRO A 217 -2.46 8.02 16.91
CA PRO A 217 -1.08 8.33 16.53
C PRO A 217 -0.71 9.81 16.79
N VAL A 218 -1.61 10.73 16.49
CA VAL A 218 -1.40 12.18 16.71
C VAL A 218 -1.21 12.46 18.19
N ILE A 219 -2.14 12.03 19.04
CA ILE A 219 -2.08 12.30 20.49
C ILE A 219 -0.82 11.67 21.10
N ARG A 220 -0.49 10.44 20.74
CA ARG A 220 0.65 9.73 21.31
C ARG A 220 2.00 10.26 20.83
N GLN A 221 2.14 10.53 19.55
CA GLN A 221 3.44 10.84 18.93
C GLN A 221 3.68 12.36 18.85
N GLN A 222 2.68 13.13 18.45
CA GLN A 222 2.81 14.57 18.25
C GLN A 222 2.53 15.33 19.56
N CYS A 223 1.40 15.10 20.21
CA CYS A 223 1.07 15.76 21.49
C CYS A 223 1.84 15.17 22.69
N ARG A 224 2.41 13.96 22.54
CA ARG A 224 3.18 13.24 23.58
C ARG A 224 2.41 13.00 24.87
N LEU A 225 1.11 12.78 24.75
CA LEU A 225 0.23 12.50 25.89
C LEU A 225 -0.09 11.00 25.99
N PRO A 226 -0.33 10.50 27.21
CA PRO A 226 -0.87 9.16 27.40
C PRO A 226 -2.24 9.05 26.74
N VAL A 227 -2.42 8.00 25.96
CA VAL A 227 -3.67 7.72 25.23
C VAL A 227 -3.98 6.24 25.28
N ALA A 228 -5.24 5.92 25.49
CA ALA A 228 -5.78 4.56 25.40
C ALA A 228 -7.08 4.56 24.59
N GLN A 229 -7.33 3.49 23.86
CA GLN A 229 -8.57 3.29 23.14
C GLN A 229 -9.54 2.45 23.97
N LEU A 230 -10.79 2.83 24.02
CA LEU A 230 -11.87 2.07 24.61
C LEU A 230 -12.65 1.34 23.49
N LEU A 231 -12.32 0.06 23.26
CA LEU A 231 -12.88 -0.73 22.16
C LEU A 231 -14.40 -0.93 22.23
N ARG A 232 -14.96 -0.90 23.44
CA ARG A 232 -16.40 -1.05 23.68
C ARG A 232 -16.85 0.04 24.66
N PRO A 233 -17.10 1.26 24.16
CA PRO A 233 -17.49 2.36 25.01
C PRO A 233 -18.87 2.09 25.64
N SER A 234 -18.92 2.15 26.97
CA SER A 234 -20.14 2.12 27.75
C SER A 234 -19.96 3.04 28.97
N PRO A 235 -21.03 3.57 29.55
CA PRO A 235 -20.92 4.46 30.72
C PRO A 235 -20.15 3.80 31.88
N ILE A 236 -20.33 2.50 32.10
CA ILE A 236 -19.63 1.75 33.15
C ILE A 236 -18.13 1.67 32.86
N ALA A 237 -17.75 1.26 31.65
CA ALA A 237 -16.37 1.14 31.24
C ALA A 237 -15.65 2.51 31.25
N VAL A 238 -16.31 3.56 30.80
CA VAL A 238 -15.80 4.93 30.86
C VAL A 238 -15.52 5.32 32.30
N ASN A 239 -16.48 5.15 33.23
CA ASN A 239 -16.31 5.53 34.64
C ASN A 239 -15.18 4.75 35.32
N GLN A 240 -15.00 3.48 35.00
CA GLN A 240 -13.88 2.67 35.52
C GLN A 240 -12.52 3.22 35.09
N VAL A 241 -12.36 3.55 33.81
CA VAL A 241 -11.11 4.10 33.29
C VAL A 241 -10.86 5.51 33.83
N VAL A 242 -11.89 6.35 33.87
CA VAL A 242 -11.83 7.71 34.45
C VAL A 242 -11.36 7.67 35.89
N SER A 243 -11.94 6.80 36.73
CA SER A 243 -11.53 6.67 38.14
C SER A 243 -10.09 6.21 38.29
N SER A 244 -9.63 5.30 37.45
CA SER A 244 -8.24 4.83 37.44
C SER A 244 -7.25 5.93 37.07
N ILE A 245 -7.59 6.78 36.07
CA ILE A 245 -6.76 7.91 35.65
C ILE A 245 -6.67 8.96 36.76
N ARG A 246 -7.80 9.27 37.42
CA ARG A 246 -7.82 10.21 38.56
C ARG A 246 -7.01 9.67 39.75
N ALA A 247 -7.09 8.39 40.03
CA ALA A 247 -6.30 7.76 41.06
C ALA A 247 -4.78 7.83 40.79
N ALA A 248 -4.40 7.91 39.52
CA ALA A 248 -3.01 8.12 39.09
C ALA A 248 -2.60 9.62 39.09
N GLY A 249 -3.45 10.53 39.58
CA GLY A 249 -3.18 11.97 39.66
C GLY A 249 -3.21 12.69 38.30
N ARG A 250 -3.91 12.15 37.30
CA ARG A 250 -4.02 12.73 35.98
C ARG A 250 -5.47 13.11 35.63
N ASP A 251 -5.62 13.99 34.66
CA ASP A 251 -6.91 14.52 34.24
C ASP A 251 -7.47 13.68 33.08
N PRO A 252 -8.60 12.97 33.28
CA PRO A 252 -9.20 12.20 32.21
C PRO A 252 -9.92 13.08 31.19
N VAL A 253 -9.64 12.85 29.91
CA VAL A 253 -10.31 13.49 28.78
C VAL A 253 -10.81 12.41 27.85
N ILE A 254 -12.10 12.45 27.48
CA ILE A 254 -12.68 11.54 26.49
C ILE A 254 -12.73 12.27 25.16
N ALA A 255 -12.31 11.56 24.10
CA ALA A 255 -12.28 12.17 22.77
C ALA A 255 -12.64 11.14 21.69
N GLY A 256 -13.04 11.62 20.53
CA GLY A 256 -13.39 10.80 19.37
C GLY A 256 -13.55 11.61 18.09
N SER A 257 -13.79 10.91 16.99
CA SER A 257 -13.97 11.49 15.67
C SER A 257 -15.44 11.57 15.23
N GLN A 258 -16.31 10.69 15.71
CA GLN A 258 -17.72 10.65 15.29
C GLN A 258 -18.56 11.66 16.10
N SER A 259 -19.31 12.49 15.39
CA SER A 259 -20.08 13.59 16.00
C SER A 259 -21.21 13.16 16.95
N ASP A 260 -21.74 11.96 16.79
CA ASP A 260 -22.83 11.39 17.56
C ASP A 260 -22.38 10.48 18.71
N SER A 261 -21.10 10.09 18.72
CA SER A 261 -20.58 9.16 19.73
C SER A 261 -20.55 9.66 21.20
N PRO A 262 -20.50 10.99 21.49
CA PRO A 262 -20.64 11.47 22.88
C PRO A 262 -22.04 11.33 23.45
N VAL A 263 -23.07 11.38 22.62
CA VAL A 263 -24.49 11.41 23.05
C VAL A 263 -24.89 10.16 23.86
N PRO A 264 -24.59 8.92 23.39
CA PRO A 264 -24.91 7.71 24.15
C PRO A 264 -24.18 7.60 25.50
N LEU A 265 -23.10 8.40 25.67
CA LEU A 265 -22.30 8.40 26.89
C LEU A 265 -22.72 9.53 27.86
N GLY A 266 -23.69 10.37 27.46
CA GLY A 266 -24.15 11.51 28.29
C GLY A 266 -23.08 12.60 28.49
N LEU A 267 -22.13 12.74 27.55
CA LEU A 267 -20.99 13.64 27.67
C LEU A 267 -21.29 14.98 27.00
N GLY A 268 -20.98 16.08 27.71
CA GLY A 268 -20.89 17.41 27.12
C GLY A 268 -19.58 17.56 26.35
N ALA A 269 -19.60 17.34 25.05
CA ALA A 269 -18.42 17.41 24.21
C ALA A 269 -18.32 18.77 23.49
N SER A 270 -17.10 19.27 23.34
CA SER A 270 -16.76 20.41 22.49
C SER A 270 -16.04 19.92 21.23
N THR A 271 -16.49 20.40 20.07
CA THR A 271 -15.78 20.16 18.80
C THR A 271 -14.53 21.05 18.76
N VAL A 272 -13.38 20.46 18.53
CA VAL A 272 -12.11 21.13 18.36
C VAL A 272 -11.77 21.30 16.89
N ILE A 273 -12.06 20.25 16.10
CA ILE A 273 -11.80 20.21 14.67
C ILE A 273 -13.05 19.72 13.94
N ASP A 274 -13.36 20.39 12.85
CA ASP A 274 -14.30 19.93 11.81
C ASP A 274 -13.72 20.37 10.46
N LEU A 275 -12.84 19.54 9.91
CA LEU A 275 -12.11 19.77 8.68
C LEU A 275 -12.63 18.84 7.60
N THR A 276 -13.04 19.39 6.47
CA THR A 276 -13.27 18.64 5.23
C THR A 276 -12.05 18.79 4.35
N THR A 277 -11.39 17.70 4.04
CA THR A 277 -10.25 17.64 3.13
C THR A 277 -10.44 16.53 2.10
N ARG A 278 -9.42 16.18 1.36
CA ARG A 278 -9.46 15.11 0.37
C ARG A 278 -8.39 14.09 0.68
N GLU A 279 -8.73 12.82 0.51
CA GLU A 279 -7.78 11.71 0.54
C GLU A 279 -7.70 11.04 -0.83
N ASP A 280 -6.65 10.25 -1.06
CA ASP A 280 -6.55 9.43 -2.25
C ASP A 280 -7.71 8.43 -2.31
N GLN A 281 -8.33 8.33 -3.49
CA GLN A 281 -9.44 7.41 -3.71
C GLN A 281 -9.03 5.97 -3.39
N LYS A 282 -9.73 5.32 -2.48
CA LYS A 282 -9.49 3.92 -2.11
C LYS A 282 -10.03 2.99 -3.19
N GLN A 283 -9.18 2.10 -3.68
CA GLN A 283 -9.51 1.15 -4.74
C GLN A 283 -9.01 -0.25 -4.43
N LEU A 284 -9.76 -1.28 -4.87
CA LEU A 284 -9.42 -2.70 -4.68
C LEU A 284 -9.07 -3.39 -5.99
N VAL A 285 -9.81 -3.09 -7.05
CA VAL A 285 -9.75 -3.81 -8.34
C VAL A 285 -9.34 -2.94 -9.53
N ASN A 286 -9.35 -1.61 -9.35
CA ASN A 286 -8.95 -0.64 -10.34
C ASN A 286 -7.85 0.28 -9.77
N ARG A 287 -7.12 0.97 -10.64
CA ARG A 287 -6.20 2.01 -10.17
C ARG A 287 -6.99 3.22 -9.66
N PRO A 288 -6.49 3.92 -8.63
CA PRO A 288 -7.06 5.20 -8.23
C PRO A 288 -7.03 6.22 -9.38
N THR A 289 -8.10 6.95 -9.57
CA THR A 289 -8.24 7.96 -10.64
C THR A 289 -8.63 9.33 -10.12
N GLY A 290 -8.81 9.47 -8.81
CA GLY A 290 -9.27 10.69 -8.18
C GLY A 290 -8.97 10.73 -6.69
N THR A 291 -9.69 11.60 -6.02
CA THR A 291 -9.68 11.74 -4.55
C THR A 291 -11.11 11.69 -4.04
N ASP A 292 -11.27 11.16 -2.83
CA ASP A 292 -12.53 11.15 -2.10
C ASP A 292 -12.51 12.24 -1.02
N GLU A 293 -13.69 12.66 -0.56
CA GLU A 293 -13.79 13.60 0.57
C GLU A 293 -13.47 12.86 1.87
N LEU A 294 -12.62 13.48 2.68
CA LEU A 294 -12.27 13.01 4.00
C LEU A 294 -12.75 14.02 5.04
N PHE A 295 -13.57 13.54 5.96
CA PHE A 295 -14.08 14.33 7.08
C PHE A 295 -13.25 14.01 8.33
N LEU A 296 -12.45 14.98 8.76
CA LEU A 296 -11.66 14.88 9.97
C LEU A 296 -12.34 15.68 11.08
N ARG A 297 -12.84 14.98 12.07
CA ARG A 297 -13.46 15.59 13.25
C ARG A 297 -12.70 15.16 14.49
N PHE A 298 -12.58 16.07 15.42
CA PHE A 298 -12.12 15.79 16.75
C PHE A 298 -12.95 16.56 17.75
N TRP A 299 -13.57 15.83 18.65
CA TRP A 299 -14.25 16.40 19.79
C TRP A 299 -13.60 15.90 21.08
N LEU A 300 -13.70 16.69 22.14
CA LEU A 300 -13.25 16.31 23.48
C LEU A 300 -14.34 16.62 24.53
N ALA A 301 -14.38 15.81 25.56
CA ALA A 301 -15.17 16.00 26.76
C ALA A 301 -14.27 15.86 27.99
N ARG A 302 -14.25 16.87 28.84
CA ARG A 302 -13.56 16.81 30.14
C ARG A 302 -14.52 16.24 31.18
N VAL A 303 -14.11 15.23 31.92
CA VAL A 303 -14.90 14.46 32.86
C VAL A 303 -14.36 14.53 34.28
#